data_be7b563c6a78d4b0b20e5452d44ec5ed
#
_entry.id   be7b563c6a78d4b0b20e5452d44ec5ed
#
_cell.length_a   1.000
_cell.length_b   1.000
_cell.length_c   1.000
_cell.angle_alpha   90.00
_cell.angle_beta   90.00
_cell.angle_gamma   90.00
#
_symmetry.space_group_name_H-M   'P 1'
#
loop_
_entity.id
_entity.type
_entity.pdbx_description
1 polymer ?
#
loop_
_entity_poly.entity_id
_entity_poly.type
_entity_poly.pdbx_seq_one_letter_code
_entity_poly.pdbx_strand_id
1 'polypeptide(L)'
;MPDLAFFDANCTIGRHLKLRPGGLHTAGQLLAEMDHYGIAEALVLDCLSRENHPADGNRRILQTTALHPRLHPAWSALPACGDDEQPPPEEVLGQMRAQGVAALFLFPRQYHFPLADWCVDPFLEPLAEAGVPVFVNYNEAGPTGPRGWDETDWEEVVALCRRWPSLPVIVGEWRIRRAQRMIYRALDACPNLHLELSGYWLHRGIEYLTSRWGARRLLFGSNWPLLGQHATLATLTCAEIGEGDKGLIAGDNLRRLCSWAGPRPAASAAFPEPADDFARFGRSGVRPAAMKFLDCHGHLGGRASHYHLPDCDLEGIVRDMDRLGVERICVFAFAGINSDEEFGNDVVAQAVRRFPDRFVGFTQLNPHRGPEGMRAELERGAAMGLRGVKLIPHYQGYPPEGPHIDAACQWAHEHRQLILNHHWGSAAQLERLISAYPEACYLTGHATTEYAALMRRFSNLYVCSCPLLGPRTCEEVVEAIGADRLLFGSD
;
A
#
# COMPACT_ATOMS: atom_id res chain seq x y z
N MET A 1 1.67 -26.88 1.78
CA MET A 1 1.17 -26.07 0.65
C MET A 1 2.27 -26.09 -0.41
N PRO A 2 1.97 -26.09 -1.71
CA PRO A 2 3.00 -25.91 -2.70
C PRO A 2 3.70 -24.57 -2.45
N ASP A 3 5.04 -24.55 -2.52
CA ASP A 3 5.80 -23.31 -2.41
C ASP A 3 5.42 -22.40 -3.58
N LEU A 4 4.84 -21.24 -3.28
CA LEU A 4 4.50 -20.25 -4.30
C LEU A 4 5.80 -19.68 -4.88
N ALA A 5 5.99 -19.82 -6.19
CA ALA A 5 7.14 -19.26 -6.89
C ALA A 5 6.91 -17.78 -7.22
N PHE A 6 7.12 -16.89 -6.24
CA PHE A 6 6.90 -15.46 -6.41
C PHE A 6 7.81 -14.83 -7.46
N PHE A 7 7.20 -14.00 -8.32
CA PHE A 7 7.89 -13.14 -9.28
C PHE A 7 7.37 -11.71 -9.11
N ASP A 8 8.18 -10.85 -8.52
CA ASP A 8 7.82 -9.46 -8.24
C ASP A 8 7.81 -8.62 -9.51
N ALA A 9 6.67 -8.06 -9.85
CA ALA A 9 6.46 -7.34 -11.12
C ALA A 9 6.98 -5.90 -11.11
N ASN A 10 7.37 -5.35 -9.95
CA ASN A 10 7.66 -3.93 -9.85
C ASN A 10 8.73 -3.64 -8.82
N CYS A 11 9.99 -3.75 -9.24
CA CYS A 11 11.13 -3.36 -8.43
C CYS A 11 11.99 -2.32 -9.17
N THR A 12 12.50 -1.34 -8.45
CA THR A 12 13.42 -0.33 -9.00
C THR A 12 14.70 -0.30 -8.19
N ILE A 13 15.86 -0.39 -8.85
CA ILE A 13 17.18 -0.28 -8.23
C ILE A 13 17.84 1.05 -8.61
N GLY A 14 18.84 1.47 -7.82
CA GLY A 14 19.53 2.72 -8.00
C GLY A 14 19.15 3.78 -6.96
N ARG A 15 19.93 4.82 -6.88
CA ARG A 15 19.73 5.90 -5.90
C ARG A 15 18.64 6.85 -6.38
N HIS A 16 17.45 6.66 -5.87
CA HIS A 16 16.34 7.58 -6.10
C HIS A 16 16.63 8.95 -5.50
N LEU A 17 16.18 10.01 -6.15
CA LEU A 17 16.32 11.38 -5.65
C LEU A 17 15.72 11.56 -4.24
N LYS A 18 14.67 10.86 -3.94
CA LYS A 18 13.95 10.91 -2.64
C LYS A 18 14.18 9.69 -1.77
N LEU A 19 15.30 9.03 -1.96
CA LEU A 19 15.67 7.94 -1.06
C LEU A 19 15.89 8.51 0.35
N ARG A 20 15.16 7.97 1.33
CA ARG A 20 15.35 8.30 2.74
C ARG A 20 16.74 7.89 3.21
N PRO A 21 17.30 8.53 4.24
CA PRO A 21 18.57 8.09 4.83
C PRO A 21 18.52 6.61 5.20
N GLY A 22 19.54 5.82 4.80
CA GLY A 22 19.55 4.37 5.03
C GLY A 22 18.66 3.54 4.11
N GLY A 23 17.91 4.18 3.19
CA GLY A 23 16.99 3.48 2.27
C GLY A 23 17.71 2.51 1.34
N LEU A 24 17.05 1.39 1.06
CA LEU A 24 17.56 0.32 0.19
C LEU A 24 17.54 0.76 -1.27
N HIS A 25 18.54 0.39 -2.07
CA HIS A 25 18.63 0.83 -3.47
C HIS A 25 19.52 -0.05 -4.35
N THR A 26 20.21 -1.05 -3.81
CA THR A 26 21.13 -1.89 -4.59
C THR A 26 20.52 -3.24 -4.94
N ALA A 27 21.01 -3.87 -6.02
CA ALA A 27 20.60 -5.22 -6.39
C ALA A 27 20.87 -6.24 -5.27
N GLY A 28 22.00 -6.13 -4.56
CA GLY A 28 22.32 -7.02 -3.43
C GLY A 28 21.33 -6.87 -2.27
N GLN A 29 20.89 -5.63 -1.98
CA GLN A 29 19.85 -5.39 -0.96
C GLN A 29 18.49 -5.94 -1.39
N LEU A 30 18.11 -5.77 -2.66
CA LEU A 30 16.87 -6.38 -3.19
C LEU A 30 16.92 -7.90 -3.06
N LEU A 31 18.01 -8.54 -3.45
CA LEU A 31 18.17 -9.99 -3.34
C LEU A 31 18.09 -10.48 -1.90
N ALA A 32 18.66 -9.73 -0.95
CA ALA A 32 18.57 -10.07 0.47
C ALA A 32 17.12 -9.99 1.00
N GLU A 33 16.36 -8.98 0.58
CA GLU A 33 14.92 -8.87 0.89
C GLU A 33 14.13 -10.02 0.23
N MET A 34 14.40 -10.31 -1.04
CA MET A 34 13.78 -11.43 -1.75
C MET A 34 14.05 -12.76 -1.04
N ASP A 35 15.27 -12.98 -0.57
CA ASP A 35 15.62 -14.19 0.21
C ASP A 35 14.86 -14.23 1.54
N HIS A 36 14.77 -13.09 2.22
CA HIS A 36 14.02 -12.96 3.47
C HIS A 36 12.54 -13.29 3.30
N TYR A 37 11.92 -12.86 2.20
CA TYR A 37 10.48 -13.05 1.95
C TYR A 37 10.15 -14.30 1.12
N GLY A 38 11.15 -15.02 0.59
CA GLY A 38 10.93 -16.20 -0.26
C GLY A 38 10.49 -15.85 -1.68
N ILE A 39 10.95 -14.71 -2.23
CA ILE A 39 10.64 -14.27 -3.59
C ILE A 39 11.70 -14.76 -4.55
N ALA A 40 11.29 -15.55 -5.55
CA ALA A 40 12.22 -16.22 -6.45
C ALA A 40 12.82 -15.26 -7.48
N GLU A 41 12.02 -14.39 -8.05
CA GLU A 41 12.37 -13.54 -9.19
C GLU A 41 11.82 -12.14 -9.02
N ALA A 42 12.47 -11.15 -9.66
CA ALA A 42 11.97 -9.79 -9.75
C ALA A 42 12.19 -9.19 -11.14
N LEU A 43 11.17 -8.50 -11.66
CA LEU A 43 11.28 -7.60 -12.79
C LEU A 43 11.84 -6.28 -12.27
N VAL A 44 12.96 -5.84 -12.81
CA VAL A 44 13.70 -4.70 -12.27
C VAL A 44 13.94 -3.61 -13.31
N LEU A 45 13.73 -2.37 -12.87
CA LEU A 45 14.03 -1.15 -13.59
C LEU A 45 15.17 -0.41 -12.89
N ASP A 46 15.98 0.33 -13.63
CA ASP A 46 16.91 1.28 -13.00
C ASP A 46 16.22 2.62 -12.75
N CYS A 47 16.46 3.25 -11.61
CA CYS A 47 15.84 4.54 -11.27
C CYS A 47 16.11 5.64 -12.31
N LEU A 48 17.25 5.64 -12.99
CA LEU A 48 17.55 6.60 -14.06
C LEU A 48 16.59 6.48 -15.22
N SER A 49 16.09 5.25 -15.54
CA SER A 49 15.10 5.04 -16.59
C SER A 49 13.79 5.75 -16.33
N ARG A 50 13.52 6.14 -15.09
CA ARG A 50 12.33 6.89 -14.69
C ARG A 50 12.65 8.35 -14.33
N GLU A 51 13.74 8.59 -13.62
CA GLU A 51 14.01 9.90 -12.98
C GLU A 51 14.90 10.81 -13.82
N ASN A 52 15.56 10.28 -14.85
CA ASN A 52 16.43 11.04 -15.76
C ASN A 52 16.06 10.76 -17.23
N HIS A 53 16.59 9.67 -17.80
CA HIS A 53 16.37 9.32 -19.19
C HIS A 53 16.43 7.80 -19.42
N PRO A 54 15.55 7.22 -20.26
CA PRO A 54 15.55 5.79 -20.57
C PRO A 54 16.91 5.24 -21.01
N ALA A 55 17.62 5.93 -21.90
CA ALA A 55 18.88 5.44 -22.46
C ALA A 55 19.93 5.12 -21.39
N ASP A 56 20.03 5.92 -20.34
CA ASP A 56 21.00 5.70 -19.26
C ASP A 56 20.60 4.56 -18.35
N GLY A 57 19.35 4.54 -17.93
CA GLY A 57 18.84 3.52 -17.02
C GLY A 57 18.75 2.16 -17.72
N ASN A 58 18.28 2.11 -18.96
CA ASN A 58 18.17 0.87 -19.74
C ASN A 58 19.53 0.19 -19.94
N ARG A 59 20.59 0.98 -20.19
CA ARG A 59 21.96 0.47 -20.29
C ARG A 59 22.44 -0.08 -18.94
N ARG A 60 22.20 0.66 -17.85
CA ARG A 60 22.68 0.31 -16.52
C ARG A 60 21.98 -0.93 -15.94
N ILE A 61 20.70 -1.11 -16.21
CA ILE A 61 19.98 -2.30 -15.73
C ILE A 61 20.48 -3.57 -16.36
N LEU A 62 20.85 -3.57 -17.65
CA LEU A 62 21.43 -4.73 -18.32
C LEU A 62 22.74 -5.18 -17.68
N GLN A 63 23.61 -4.20 -17.32
CA GLN A 63 24.87 -4.50 -16.64
C GLN A 63 24.63 -5.15 -15.27
N THR A 64 23.61 -4.69 -14.56
CA THR A 64 23.28 -5.22 -13.24
C THR A 64 22.67 -6.61 -13.33
N THR A 65 21.69 -6.82 -14.21
CA THR A 65 20.98 -8.11 -14.33
C THR A 65 21.84 -9.21 -14.92
N ALA A 66 22.85 -8.88 -15.74
CA ALA A 66 23.83 -9.85 -16.22
C ALA A 66 24.57 -10.58 -15.08
N LEU A 67 24.68 -9.98 -13.89
CA LEU A 67 25.31 -10.55 -12.71
C LEU A 67 24.34 -11.29 -11.78
N HIS A 68 23.04 -11.16 -12.01
CA HIS A 68 22.01 -11.62 -11.09
C HIS A 68 20.85 -12.30 -11.84
N PRO A 69 20.90 -13.62 -12.09
CA PRO A 69 19.95 -14.33 -12.96
C PRO A 69 18.50 -14.35 -12.45
N ARG A 70 18.26 -14.02 -11.18
CA ARG A 70 16.93 -13.87 -10.57
C ARG A 70 16.29 -12.49 -10.86
N LEU A 71 17.07 -11.54 -11.38
CA LEU A 71 16.62 -10.20 -11.73
C LEU A 71 16.45 -10.09 -13.24
N HIS A 72 15.24 -9.81 -13.69
CA HIS A 72 14.90 -9.71 -15.11
C HIS A 72 14.83 -8.23 -15.51
N PRO A 73 15.56 -7.79 -16.54
CA PRO A 73 15.57 -6.39 -16.92
C PRO A 73 14.24 -5.95 -17.52
N ALA A 74 13.74 -4.81 -17.06
CA ALA A 74 12.73 -4.01 -17.73
C ALA A 74 13.36 -2.71 -18.25
N TRP A 75 12.84 -2.22 -19.35
CA TRP A 75 13.20 -0.92 -19.91
C TRP A 75 12.09 0.10 -19.72
N SER A 76 12.43 1.37 -19.81
CA SER A 76 11.47 2.41 -20.10
C SER A 76 11.69 2.96 -21.49
N ALA A 77 10.67 3.60 -22.03
CA ALA A 77 10.72 4.30 -23.30
C ALA A 77 9.78 5.52 -23.26
N LEU A 78 9.94 6.37 -24.24
CA LEU A 78 9.14 7.59 -24.42
C LEU A 78 8.89 7.82 -25.92
N PRO A 79 7.87 8.60 -26.30
CA PRO A 79 7.74 9.14 -27.65
C PRO A 79 8.87 10.15 -27.88
N ALA A 80 9.94 9.70 -28.55
CA ALA A 80 11.17 10.50 -28.71
C ALA A 80 10.97 11.72 -29.60
N CYS A 81 11.75 12.77 -29.33
CA CYS A 81 11.79 13.96 -30.19
C CYS A 81 12.51 13.70 -31.52
N GLY A 82 13.33 12.67 -31.59
CA GLY A 82 14.05 12.23 -32.78
C GLY A 82 14.85 10.95 -32.52
N ASP A 83 15.40 10.37 -33.60
CA ASP A 83 16.14 9.09 -33.57
C ASP A 83 17.47 9.19 -32.78
N ASP A 84 17.94 10.38 -32.55
CA ASP A 84 19.13 10.65 -31.72
C ASP A 84 18.84 10.60 -30.21
N GLU A 85 17.58 10.77 -29.83
CA GLU A 85 17.14 10.63 -28.44
C GLU A 85 16.84 9.17 -28.08
N GLN A 86 16.11 8.45 -28.94
CA GLN A 86 15.77 7.04 -28.79
C GLN A 86 15.72 6.39 -30.19
N PRO A 87 16.26 5.17 -30.36
CA PRO A 87 16.17 4.48 -31.65
C PRO A 87 14.71 4.27 -32.11
N PRO A 88 14.48 4.08 -33.43
CA PRO A 88 13.16 3.73 -33.95
C PRO A 88 12.54 2.53 -33.24
N PRO A 89 11.21 2.45 -33.13
CA PRO A 89 10.49 1.44 -32.34
C PRO A 89 10.87 -0.01 -32.68
N GLU A 90 11.07 -0.34 -33.97
CA GLU A 90 11.47 -1.68 -34.42
C GLU A 90 12.89 -2.04 -33.93
N GLU A 91 13.78 -1.04 -33.89
CA GLU A 91 15.13 -1.23 -33.37
C GLU A 91 15.11 -1.42 -31.86
N VAL A 92 14.31 -0.63 -31.13
CA VAL A 92 14.08 -0.82 -29.68
C VAL A 92 13.58 -2.23 -29.42
N LEU A 93 12.56 -2.70 -30.14
CA LEU A 93 12.02 -4.06 -30.02
C LEU A 93 13.07 -5.12 -30.31
N GLY A 94 13.88 -4.93 -31.37
CA GLY A 94 14.99 -5.82 -31.73
C GLY A 94 16.04 -5.90 -30.64
N GLN A 95 16.42 -4.76 -30.05
CA GLN A 95 17.36 -4.67 -28.93
C GLN A 95 16.78 -5.33 -27.66
N MET A 96 15.52 -5.07 -27.31
CA MET A 96 14.83 -5.71 -26.19
C MET A 96 14.88 -7.24 -26.31
N ARG A 97 14.58 -7.77 -27.49
CA ARG A 97 14.62 -9.22 -27.76
C ARG A 97 16.04 -9.79 -27.62
N ALA A 98 17.02 -9.13 -28.23
CA ALA A 98 18.42 -9.57 -28.19
C ALA A 98 19.03 -9.53 -26.76
N GLN A 99 18.60 -8.58 -25.93
CA GLN A 99 19.08 -8.38 -24.56
C GLN A 99 18.24 -9.10 -23.51
N GLY A 100 17.18 -9.81 -23.92
CA GLY A 100 16.30 -10.52 -22.98
C GLY A 100 15.47 -9.60 -22.06
N VAL A 101 15.19 -8.38 -22.49
CA VAL A 101 14.34 -7.44 -21.74
C VAL A 101 12.92 -8.00 -21.64
N ALA A 102 12.37 -8.03 -20.44
CA ALA A 102 11.13 -8.75 -20.13
C ALA A 102 9.86 -7.93 -20.34
N ALA A 103 9.93 -6.62 -20.12
CA ALA A 103 8.79 -5.71 -20.19
C ALA A 103 9.23 -4.28 -20.45
N LEU A 104 8.26 -3.43 -20.84
CA LEU A 104 8.46 -2.01 -21.04
C LEU A 104 7.65 -1.20 -20.03
N PHE A 105 8.21 -0.10 -19.52
CA PHE A 105 7.52 0.87 -18.69
C PHE A 105 7.34 2.20 -19.41
N LEU A 106 6.16 2.75 -19.34
CA LEU A 106 5.83 4.11 -19.76
C LEU A 106 5.53 4.96 -18.52
N PHE A 107 6.09 6.16 -18.49
CA PHE A 107 5.89 7.14 -17.43
C PHE A 107 5.32 8.43 -18.02
N PRO A 108 4.02 8.46 -18.42
CA PRO A 108 3.44 9.56 -19.18
C PRO A 108 3.58 10.93 -18.49
N ARG A 109 3.29 10.97 -17.19
CA ARG A 109 3.39 12.20 -16.41
C ARG A 109 4.83 12.63 -16.18
N GLN A 110 5.73 11.69 -15.89
CA GLN A 110 7.15 11.98 -15.65
C GLN A 110 7.83 12.58 -16.89
N TYR A 111 7.49 12.09 -18.07
CA TYR A 111 8.05 12.52 -19.36
C TYR A 111 7.13 13.46 -20.14
N HIS A 112 6.03 13.91 -19.53
CA HIS A 112 5.11 14.93 -20.07
C HIS A 112 4.54 14.58 -21.45
N PHE A 113 4.07 13.34 -21.65
CA PHE A 113 3.37 12.93 -22.87
C PHE A 113 2.03 12.25 -22.56
N PRO A 114 1.02 12.41 -23.42
CA PRO A 114 -0.26 11.70 -23.29
C PRO A 114 -0.17 10.30 -23.92
N LEU A 115 -1.04 9.37 -23.49
CA LEU A 115 -1.22 8.09 -24.18
C LEU A 115 -2.17 8.20 -25.39
N ALA A 116 -2.28 9.39 -25.99
CA ALA A 116 -3.07 9.63 -27.20
C ALA A 116 -2.46 8.95 -28.44
N ASP A 117 -3.30 8.55 -29.38
CA ASP A 117 -2.93 7.83 -30.61
C ASP A 117 -1.80 8.53 -31.39
N TRP A 118 -1.95 9.82 -31.66
CA TRP A 118 -0.95 10.63 -32.40
C TRP A 118 0.42 10.69 -31.70
N CYS A 119 0.47 10.42 -30.40
CA CYS A 119 1.71 10.52 -29.61
C CYS A 119 2.41 9.17 -29.46
N VAL A 120 1.67 8.11 -29.08
CA VAL A 120 2.29 6.84 -28.67
C VAL A 120 2.07 5.69 -29.65
N ASP A 121 1.06 5.74 -30.53
CA ASP A 121 0.74 4.61 -31.41
C ASP A 121 1.89 4.25 -32.36
N PRO A 122 2.61 5.21 -33.00
CA PRO A 122 3.76 4.86 -33.84
C PRO A 122 4.84 4.07 -33.13
N PHE A 123 5.00 4.32 -31.83
CA PHE A 123 5.94 3.60 -30.98
C PHE A 123 5.37 2.26 -30.47
N LEU A 124 4.08 2.18 -30.17
CA LEU A 124 3.45 1.00 -29.55
C LEU A 124 3.08 -0.08 -30.57
N GLU A 125 2.89 0.25 -31.85
CA GLU A 125 2.47 -0.70 -32.88
C GLU A 125 3.33 -1.96 -32.92
N PRO A 126 4.67 -1.91 -33.08
CA PRO A 126 5.50 -3.12 -33.12
C PRO A 126 5.53 -3.86 -31.78
N LEU A 127 5.37 -3.16 -30.66
CA LEU A 127 5.31 -3.78 -29.32
C LEU A 127 4.00 -4.56 -29.14
N ALA A 128 2.88 -4.01 -29.62
CA ALA A 128 1.57 -4.64 -29.58
C ALA A 128 1.51 -5.90 -30.46
N GLU A 129 2.11 -5.85 -31.66
CA GLU A 129 2.24 -7.00 -32.54
C GLU A 129 3.10 -8.13 -31.93
N ALA A 130 4.16 -7.75 -31.21
CA ALA A 130 5.03 -8.71 -30.53
C ALA A 130 4.45 -9.20 -29.19
N GLY A 131 3.39 -8.59 -28.66
CA GLY A 131 2.80 -8.92 -27.38
C GLY A 131 3.67 -8.56 -26.17
N VAL A 132 4.48 -7.50 -26.31
CA VAL A 132 5.34 -7.01 -25.20
C VAL A 132 4.46 -6.47 -24.08
N PRO A 133 4.62 -6.91 -22.83
CA PRO A 133 3.87 -6.33 -21.72
C PRO A 133 4.34 -4.89 -21.43
N VAL A 134 3.37 -3.97 -21.39
CA VAL A 134 3.61 -2.55 -21.17
C VAL A 134 3.03 -2.13 -19.83
N PHE A 135 3.91 -1.72 -18.93
CA PHE A 135 3.53 -1.12 -17.63
C PHE A 135 3.33 0.38 -17.81
N VAL A 136 2.18 0.87 -17.41
CA VAL A 136 1.85 2.30 -17.42
C VAL A 136 1.82 2.80 -15.98
N ASN A 137 2.67 3.78 -15.66
CA ASN A 137 2.79 4.33 -14.33
C ASN A 137 2.76 5.86 -14.37
N TYR A 138 1.75 6.44 -13.71
CA TYR A 138 1.53 7.88 -13.64
C TYR A 138 2.17 8.55 -12.42
N ASN A 139 2.79 7.78 -11.52
CA ASN A 139 3.45 8.37 -10.37
C ASN A 139 4.71 9.12 -10.79
N GLU A 140 4.81 10.40 -10.45
CA GLU A 140 6.01 11.20 -10.67
C GLU A 140 7.12 10.84 -9.67
N ALA A 141 8.35 10.83 -10.18
CA ALA A 141 9.57 10.84 -9.39
C ALA A 141 10.27 12.21 -9.53
N GLY A 142 11.39 12.43 -8.83
CA GLY A 142 12.18 13.63 -8.99
C GLY A 142 11.94 14.69 -7.92
N PRO A 143 12.32 15.97 -8.16
CA PRO A 143 12.38 17.00 -7.12
C PRO A 143 11.07 17.28 -6.41
N THR A 144 9.96 17.10 -7.11
CA THR A 144 8.62 17.28 -6.56
C THR A 144 8.09 16.03 -5.88
N GLY A 145 8.69 14.87 -6.16
CA GLY A 145 8.37 13.52 -5.67
C GLY A 145 6.97 13.04 -5.97
N PRO A 146 6.66 11.80 -5.61
CA PRO A 146 5.28 11.40 -5.64
C PRO A 146 4.54 12.39 -4.74
N ARG A 147 3.88 13.32 -5.36
CA ARG A 147 2.79 14.04 -4.71
C ARG A 147 1.80 12.92 -4.49
N GLY A 148 1.44 12.57 -3.28
CA GLY A 148 0.55 11.45 -2.97
C GLY A 148 -0.84 11.53 -3.60
N TRP A 149 -0.93 12.14 -4.75
CA TRP A 149 -2.08 12.54 -5.54
C TRP A 149 -1.94 12.23 -7.03
N ASP A 150 -0.83 11.61 -7.47
CA ASP A 150 -0.63 11.24 -8.86
C ASP A 150 -1.56 10.07 -9.18
N GLU A 151 -2.75 10.43 -9.63
CA GLU A 151 -3.77 9.48 -10.05
C GLU A 151 -3.50 9.06 -11.49
N THR A 152 -3.69 7.78 -11.78
CA THR A 152 -3.68 7.26 -13.15
C THR A 152 -4.78 7.93 -13.97
N ASP A 153 -4.46 8.36 -15.18
CA ASP A 153 -5.47 8.77 -16.14
C ASP A 153 -6.15 7.53 -16.74
N TRP A 154 -7.26 7.15 -16.14
CA TRP A 154 -8.00 5.96 -16.53
C TRP A 154 -8.71 6.11 -17.88
N GLU A 155 -9.00 7.31 -18.35
CA GLU A 155 -9.54 7.54 -19.70
C GLU A 155 -8.48 7.21 -20.75
N GLU A 156 -7.25 7.69 -20.57
CA GLU A 156 -6.12 7.37 -21.44
C GLU A 156 -5.79 5.87 -21.42
N VAL A 157 -5.75 5.24 -20.24
CA VAL A 157 -5.48 3.79 -20.12
C VAL A 157 -6.55 2.96 -20.82
N VAL A 158 -7.83 3.26 -20.64
CA VAL A 158 -8.94 2.54 -21.28
C VAL A 158 -8.92 2.76 -22.78
N ALA A 159 -8.64 3.99 -23.24
CA ALA A 159 -8.49 4.29 -24.67
C ALA A 159 -7.34 3.48 -25.30
N LEU A 160 -6.18 3.43 -24.64
CA LEU A 160 -5.03 2.62 -25.06
C LEU A 160 -5.37 1.13 -25.16
N CYS A 161 -5.97 0.56 -24.12
CA CYS A 161 -6.37 -0.86 -24.10
C CYS A 161 -7.31 -1.22 -25.25
N ARG A 162 -8.24 -0.33 -25.58
CA ARG A 162 -9.21 -0.53 -26.67
C ARG A 162 -8.59 -0.40 -28.06
N ARG A 163 -7.62 0.50 -28.23
CA ARG A 163 -6.90 0.66 -29.49
C ARG A 163 -6.01 -0.54 -29.79
N TRP A 164 -5.37 -1.10 -28.76
CA TRP A 164 -4.43 -2.21 -28.86
C TRP A 164 -4.89 -3.42 -28.04
N PRO A 165 -5.92 -4.18 -28.50
CA PRO A 165 -6.46 -5.31 -27.72
C PRO A 165 -5.46 -6.46 -27.51
N SER A 166 -4.43 -6.57 -28.38
CA SER A 166 -3.35 -7.56 -28.26
C SER A 166 -2.25 -7.16 -27.29
N LEU A 167 -2.14 -5.87 -26.95
CA LEU A 167 -1.12 -5.35 -26.05
C LEU A 167 -1.50 -5.67 -24.60
N PRO A 168 -0.70 -6.43 -23.84
CA PRO A 168 -0.91 -6.55 -22.39
C PRO A 168 -0.54 -5.24 -21.70
N VAL A 169 -1.55 -4.53 -21.21
CA VAL A 169 -1.36 -3.27 -20.45
C VAL A 169 -1.43 -3.57 -18.97
N ILE A 170 -0.40 -3.19 -18.22
CA ILE A 170 -0.31 -3.39 -16.78
C ILE A 170 -0.33 -2.03 -16.08
N VAL A 171 -1.21 -1.87 -15.09
CA VAL A 171 -1.28 -0.65 -14.29
C VAL A 171 -1.11 -1.01 -12.82
N GLY A 172 -0.22 -0.28 -12.13
CA GLY A 172 -0.08 -0.28 -10.68
C GLY A 172 -0.44 1.10 -10.14
N GLU A 173 -1.35 1.14 -9.17
CA GLU A 173 -1.70 2.36 -8.45
C GLU A 173 -0.81 2.51 -7.20
N TRP A 174 -0.41 3.75 -6.89
CA TRP A 174 0.26 4.02 -5.62
C TRP A 174 -0.65 3.74 -4.42
N ARG A 175 -1.94 4.05 -4.56
CA ARG A 175 -3.00 3.74 -3.59
C ARG A 175 -4.33 3.52 -4.31
N ILE A 176 -4.90 2.36 -4.18
CA ILE A 176 -6.23 2.01 -4.70
C ILE A 176 -7.33 3.00 -4.28
N ARG A 177 -7.15 3.67 -3.15
CA ARG A 177 -8.12 4.47 -2.42
C ARG A 177 -8.96 5.42 -3.27
N ARG A 178 -8.37 6.01 -4.32
CA ARG A 178 -9.06 6.97 -5.18
C ARG A 178 -9.49 6.38 -6.51
N ALA A 179 -8.87 5.28 -6.91
CA ALA A 179 -9.03 4.68 -8.22
C ALA A 179 -9.95 3.45 -8.23
N GLN A 180 -10.40 2.93 -7.10
CA GLN A 180 -11.11 1.65 -7.01
C GLN A 180 -12.27 1.53 -8.02
N ARG A 181 -13.15 2.54 -8.10
CA ARG A 181 -14.30 2.51 -9.01
C ARG A 181 -13.88 2.54 -10.47
N MET A 182 -12.84 3.32 -10.79
CA MET A 182 -12.29 3.42 -12.14
C MET A 182 -11.61 2.12 -12.54
N ILE A 183 -10.78 1.53 -11.66
CA ILE A 183 -10.13 0.23 -11.87
C ILE A 183 -11.19 -0.85 -12.21
N TYR A 184 -12.24 -0.95 -11.41
CA TYR A 184 -13.26 -1.99 -11.61
C TYR A 184 -13.99 -1.81 -12.95
N ARG A 185 -14.30 -0.58 -13.34
CA ARG A 185 -14.90 -0.28 -14.65
C ARG A 185 -13.93 -0.50 -15.80
N ALA A 186 -12.66 -0.18 -15.61
CA ALA A 186 -11.62 -0.45 -16.61
C ALA A 186 -11.42 -1.96 -16.80
N LEU A 187 -11.40 -2.75 -15.72
CA LEU A 187 -11.35 -4.21 -15.79
C LEU A 187 -12.56 -4.82 -16.50
N ASP A 188 -13.77 -4.25 -16.34
CA ASP A 188 -14.97 -4.65 -17.09
C ASP A 188 -14.81 -4.33 -18.60
N ALA A 189 -14.18 -3.20 -18.93
CA ALA A 189 -14.13 -2.66 -20.28
C ALA A 189 -12.95 -3.18 -21.13
N CYS A 190 -11.86 -3.66 -20.50
CA CYS A 190 -10.58 -3.95 -21.13
C CYS A 190 -10.06 -5.34 -20.75
N PRO A 191 -10.26 -6.38 -21.60
CA PRO A 191 -9.79 -7.75 -21.31
C PRO A 191 -8.26 -7.89 -21.22
N ASN A 192 -7.52 -7.01 -21.90
CA ASN A 192 -6.05 -6.97 -21.94
C ASN A 192 -5.42 -6.11 -20.82
N LEU A 193 -6.25 -5.52 -19.94
CA LEU A 193 -5.78 -4.79 -18.77
C LEU A 193 -5.43 -5.76 -17.64
N HIS A 194 -4.26 -5.58 -17.07
CA HIS A 194 -3.76 -6.30 -15.89
C HIS A 194 -3.53 -5.31 -14.75
N LEU A 195 -3.74 -5.77 -13.52
CA LEU A 195 -3.52 -4.97 -12.32
C LEU A 195 -2.30 -5.50 -11.54
N GLU A 196 -1.33 -4.64 -11.31
CA GLU A 196 -0.21 -4.86 -10.40
C GLU A 196 -0.65 -4.44 -8.98
N LEU A 197 -0.40 -5.29 -7.96
CA LEU A 197 -1.08 -5.22 -6.68
C LEU A 197 -0.32 -4.46 -5.57
N SER A 198 0.82 -3.84 -5.85
CA SER A 198 1.63 -3.18 -4.80
C SER A 198 0.89 -2.08 -4.02
N GLY A 199 -0.04 -1.37 -4.66
CA GLY A 199 -0.86 -0.33 -4.05
C GLY A 199 -2.29 -0.79 -3.70
N TYR A 200 -2.59 -2.08 -3.82
CA TYR A 200 -3.94 -2.62 -3.65
C TYR A 200 -4.17 -3.19 -2.23
N TRP A 201 -4.37 -2.31 -1.26
CA TRP A 201 -4.57 -2.67 0.15
C TRP A 201 -6.04 -2.49 0.53
N LEU A 202 -6.85 -3.47 0.23
CA LEU A 202 -8.27 -3.48 0.58
C LEU A 202 -8.64 -4.76 1.32
N HIS A 203 -9.43 -4.62 2.37
CA HIS A 203 -10.04 -5.75 3.05
C HIS A 203 -10.76 -6.65 2.04
N ARG A 204 -10.39 -7.93 1.99
CA ARG A 204 -10.89 -8.96 1.06
C ARG A 204 -10.85 -8.55 -0.42
N GLY A 205 -9.90 -7.67 -0.75
CA GLY A 205 -9.81 -7.10 -2.10
C GLY A 205 -9.36 -8.11 -3.14
N ILE A 206 -8.42 -9.00 -2.81
CA ILE A 206 -7.94 -10.06 -3.72
C ILE A 206 -9.06 -11.07 -3.99
N GLU A 207 -9.79 -11.50 -2.97
CA GLU A 207 -10.95 -12.38 -3.10
C GLU A 207 -12.02 -11.76 -4.02
N TYR A 208 -12.30 -10.47 -3.85
CA TYR A 208 -13.26 -9.75 -4.68
C TYR A 208 -12.81 -9.68 -6.14
N LEU A 209 -11.55 -9.28 -6.39
CA LEU A 209 -11.00 -9.20 -7.74
C LEU A 209 -11.02 -10.58 -8.42
N THR A 210 -10.55 -11.61 -7.72
CA THR A 210 -10.46 -12.97 -8.23
C THR A 210 -11.84 -13.54 -8.56
N SER A 211 -12.83 -13.33 -7.67
CA SER A 211 -14.19 -13.82 -7.89
C SER A 211 -14.89 -13.15 -9.07
N ARG A 212 -14.57 -11.89 -9.37
CA ARG A 212 -15.26 -11.12 -10.40
C ARG A 212 -14.57 -11.16 -11.76
N TRP A 213 -13.23 -11.08 -11.81
CA TRP A 213 -12.47 -11.00 -13.06
C TRP A 213 -11.47 -12.15 -13.24
N GLY A 214 -11.37 -13.06 -12.28
CA GLY A 214 -10.41 -14.16 -12.25
C GLY A 214 -8.98 -13.71 -11.92
N ALA A 215 -8.15 -14.67 -11.52
CA ALA A 215 -6.77 -14.42 -11.09
C ALA A 215 -5.81 -14.08 -12.25
N ARG A 216 -6.14 -14.44 -13.50
CA ARG A 216 -5.20 -14.35 -14.65
C ARG A 216 -4.76 -12.93 -15.02
N ARG A 217 -5.44 -11.90 -14.51
CA ARG A 217 -5.14 -10.49 -14.79
C ARG A 217 -4.49 -9.76 -13.61
N LEU A 218 -4.17 -10.49 -12.52
CA LEU A 218 -3.59 -9.94 -11.32
C LEU A 218 -2.11 -10.33 -11.23
N LEU A 219 -1.25 -9.38 -10.85
CA LEU A 219 0.19 -9.57 -10.76
C LEU A 219 0.68 -9.20 -9.35
N PHE A 220 1.45 -10.08 -8.74
CA PHE A 220 2.20 -9.74 -7.55
C PHE A 220 3.27 -8.70 -7.89
N GLY A 221 3.33 -7.63 -7.12
CA GLY A 221 4.34 -6.59 -7.21
C GLY A 221 4.46 -5.85 -5.91
N SER A 222 5.63 -5.33 -5.62
CA SER A 222 5.91 -4.66 -4.35
C SER A 222 6.16 -3.16 -4.44
N ASN A 223 6.52 -2.66 -5.62
CA ASN A 223 7.03 -1.30 -5.80
C ASN A 223 8.27 -0.98 -4.94
N TRP A 224 9.11 -2.01 -4.75
CA TRP A 224 10.37 -1.88 -4.02
C TRP A 224 11.31 -0.87 -4.71
N PRO A 225 12.03 0.00 -4.01
CA PRO A 225 12.19 0.12 -2.56
C PRO A 225 11.25 1.15 -1.90
N LEU A 226 10.30 1.71 -2.63
CA LEU A 226 9.37 2.71 -2.07
C LEU A 226 8.39 2.06 -1.10
N LEU A 227 7.96 0.83 -1.41
CA LEU A 227 7.20 -0.05 -0.55
C LEU A 227 7.99 -1.34 -0.29
N GLY A 228 7.66 -2.04 0.79
CA GLY A 228 8.27 -3.33 1.14
C GLY A 228 7.50 -4.50 0.54
N GLN A 229 8.21 -5.57 0.26
CA GLN A 229 7.62 -6.79 -0.31
C GLN A 229 6.62 -7.48 0.63
N HIS A 230 6.75 -7.24 1.94
CA HIS A 230 5.92 -7.85 2.98
C HIS A 230 4.42 -7.58 2.86
N ALA A 231 4.02 -6.37 2.48
CA ALA A 231 2.60 -5.97 2.46
C ALA A 231 1.81 -6.77 1.41
N THR A 232 2.25 -6.76 0.16
CA THR A 232 1.58 -7.49 -0.93
C THR A 232 1.72 -9.00 -0.74
N LEU A 233 2.88 -9.47 -0.23
CA LEU A 233 3.10 -10.88 0.09
C LEU A 233 2.06 -11.39 1.08
N ALA A 234 1.94 -10.75 2.25
CA ALA A 234 0.99 -11.14 3.28
C ALA A 234 -0.47 -11.03 2.80
N THR A 235 -0.79 -10.00 2.03
CA THR A 235 -2.12 -9.83 1.43
C THR A 235 -2.49 -11.01 0.54
N LEU A 236 -1.55 -11.50 -0.30
CA LEU A 236 -1.80 -12.64 -1.19
C LEU A 236 -1.79 -13.97 -0.44
N THR A 237 -0.82 -14.20 0.43
CA THR A 237 -0.70 -15.49 1.15
C THR A 237 -1.87 -15.72 2.09
N CYS A 238 -2.37 -14.67 2.75
CA CYS A 238 -3.52 -14.72 3.64
C CYS A 238 -4.88 -14.67 2.92
N ALA A 239 -4.93 -14.42 1.61
CA ALA A 239 -6.19 -14.37 0.86
C ALA A 239 -6.88 -15.74 0.84
N GLU A 240 -8.21 -15.75 0.96
CA GLU A 240 -9.05 -16.96 0.90
C GLU A 240 -9.46 -17.25 -0.55
N ILE A 241 -8.48 -17.56 -1.39
CA ILE A 241 -8.65 -17.99 -2.78
C ILE A 241 -7.97 -19.34 -3.02
N GLY A 242 -8.27 -20.00 -4.15
CA GLY A 242 -7.67 -21.28 -4.50
C GLY A 242 -6.14 -21.20 -4.67
N GLU A 243 -5.41 -22.26 -4.30
CA GLU A 243 -3.95 -22.31 -4.42
C GLU A 243 -3.47 -22.10 -5.88
N GLY A 244 -4.23 -22.58 -6.87
CA GLY A 244 -3.95 -22.31 -8.28
C GLY A 244 -4.05 -20.83 -8.63
N ASP A 245 -5.03 -20.10 -8.07
CA ASP A 245 -5.16 -18.66 -8.25
C ASP A 245 -4.04 -17.90 -7.55
N LYS A 246 -3.63 -18.32 -6.35
CA LYS A 246 -2.44 -17.77 -5.69
C LYS A 246 -1.19 -17.96 -6.53
N GLY A 247 -0.97 -19.15 -7.12
CA GLY A 247 0.16 -19.41 -8.01
C GLY A 247 0.16 -18.51 -9.25
N LEU A 248 -1.02 -18.34 -9.88
CA LEU A 248 -1.16 -17.41 -11.00
C LEU A 248 -0.74 -15.99 -10.62
N ILE A 249 -1.25 -15.47 -9.50
CA ILE A 249 -0.98 -14.10 -9.05
C ILE A 249 0.48 -13.97 -8.59
N ALA A 250 0.99 -14.95 -7.83
CA ALA A 250 2.35 -14.91 -7.29
C ALA A 250 3.43 -14.77 -8.37
N GLY A 251 3.26 -15.42 -9.53
CA GLY A 251 4.30 -15.33 -10.55
C GLY A 251 3.94 -15.85 -11.94
N ASP A 252 3.05 -16.83 -12.08
CA ASP A 252 2.80 -17.49 -13.37
C ASP A 252 2.24 -16.54 -14.43
N ASN A 253 1.39 -15.60 -14.02
CA ASN A 253 0.89 -14.56 -14.92
C ASN A 253 2.01 -13.68 -15.46
N LEU A 254 2.91 -13.22 -14.61
CA LEU A 254 4.03 -12.38 -15.03
C LEU A 254 4.99 -13.17 -15.93
N ARG A 255 5.32 -14.43 -15.60
CA ARG A 255 6.15 -15.30 -16.44
C ARG A 255 5.55 -15.48 -17.84
N ARG A 256 4.24 -15.73 -17.90
CA ARG A 256 3.49 -15.83 -19.16
C ARG A 256 3.57 -14.54 -19.97
N LEU A 257 3.37 -13.39 -19.36
CA LEU A 257 3.44 -12.09 -20.04
C LEU A 257 4.86 -11.78 -20.52
N CYS A 258 5.88 -12.05 -19.70
CA CYS A 258 7.27 -11.81 -20.03
C CYS A 258 7.87 -12.84 -21.01
N SER A 259 7.12 -13.84 -21.45
CA SER A 259 7.60 -14.87 -22.40
C SER A 259 7.49 -14.48 -23.88
N TRP A 260 7.15 -13.24 -24.19
CA TRP A 260 7.01 -12.71 -25.57
C TRP A 260 8.27 -12.89 -26.44
N ALA A 261 9.46 -12.83 -25.83
CA ALA A 261 10.74 -13.03 -26.50
C ALA A 261 11.30 -14.48 -26.39
N GLY A 262 10.54 -15.39 -25.77
CA GLY A 262 10.91 -16.78 -25.56
C GLY A 262 10.55 -17.30 -24.17
N PRO A 263 10.62 -18.62 -23.93
CA PRO A 263 10.25 -19.22 -22.66
C PRO A 263 11.11 -18.71 -21.51
N ARG A 264 10.46 -18.45 -20.37
CA ARG A 264 11.10 -18.10 -19.11
C ARG A 264 10.72 -19.14 -18.03
N PRO A 265 11.53 -20.17 -17.83
CA PRO A 265 11.30 -21.13 -16.77
C PRO A 265 11.42 -20.41 -15.40
N ALA A 266 10.61 -20.85 -14.43
CA ALA A 266 10.72 -20.33 -13.06
C ALA A 266 12.13 -20.55 -12.52
N ALA A 267 12.72 -19.53 -11.89
CA ALA A 267 14.00 -19.66 -11.23
C ALA A 267 13.85 -20.59 -10.01
N SER A 268 14.75 -21.55 -9.88
CA SER A 268 14.89 -22.33 -8.66
C SER A 268 15.73 -21.54 -7.67
N ALA A 269 15.15 -21.18 -6.53
CA ALA A 269 15.85 -20.52 -5.44
C ALA A 269 15.66 -21.33 -4.15
N ALA A 270 16.74 -21.57 -3.43
CA ALA A 270 16.67 -22.07 -2.08
C ALA A 270 16.66 -20.86 -1.13
N PHE A 271 15.63 -20.77 -0.30
CA PHE A 271 15.48 -19.67 0.63
C PHE A 271 15.90 -20.08 2.04
N PRO A 272 16.41 -19.16 2.85
CA PRO A 272 16.59 -19.39 4.27
C PRO A 272 15.26 -19.76 4.93
N GLU A 273 15.33 -20.65 5.92
CA GLU A 273 14.15 -20.90 6.76
C GLU A 273 13.67 -19.58 7.41
N PRO A 274 12.35 -19.38 7.55
CA PRO A 274 11.83 -18.22 8.25
C PRO A 274 12.39 -18.12 9.66
N ALA A 275 12.87 -16.92 10.03
CA ALA A 275 13.55 -16.68 11.30
C ALA A 275 12.67 -16.97 12.52
N ASP A 276 11.36 -16.79 12.38
CA ASP A 276 10.38 -16.96 13.46
C ASP A 276 8.98 -17.28 12.92
N ASP A 277 8.02 -17.40 13.82
CA ASP A 277 6.63 -17.70 13.47
C ASP A 277 5.92 -16.58 12.71
N PHE A 278 6.32 -15.30 12.90
CA PHE A 278 5.75 -14.18 12.13
C PHE A 278 6.22 -14.23 10.68
N ALA A 279 7.51 -14.42 10.46
CA ALA A 279 8.06 -14.60 9.12
C ALA A 279 7.43 -15.80 8.40
N ARG A 280 7.24 -16.93 9.13
CA ARG A 280 6.56 -18.12 8.61
C ARG A 280 5.11 -17.84 8.26
N PHE A 281 4.38 -17.11 9.11
CA PHE A 281 3.00 -16.71 8.83
C PHE A 281 2.91 -15.82 7.59
N GLY A 282 3.75 -14.80 7.47
CA GLY A 282 3.80 -13.93 6.29
C GLY A 282 4.03 -14.70 4.99
N ARG A 283 4.99 -15.63 4.97
CA ARG A 283 5.31 -16.43 3.77
C ARG A 283 4.22 -17.46 3.42
N SER A 284 3.58 -18.05 4.41
CA SER A 284 2.65 -19.17 4.20
C SER A 284 1.16 -18.77 4.23
N GLY A 285 0.82 -17.64 4.86
CA GLY A 285 -0.56 -17.28 5.16
C GLY A 285 -1.22 -18.17 6.25
N VAL A 286 -0.45 -19.07 6.87
CA VAL A 286 -0.95 -19.99 7.91
C VAL A 286 -0.55 -19.47 9.28
N ARG A 287 -1.51 -18.92 9.99
CA ARG A 287 -1.30 -18.37 11.32
C ARG A 287 -1.07 -19.48 12.37
N PRO A 288 0.00 -19.42 13.18
CA PRO A 288 0.13 -20.25 14.36
C PRO A 288 -1.04 -20.03 15.34
N ALA A 289 -1.61 -21.10 15.87
CA ALA A 289 -2.82 -21.02 16.73
C ALA A 289 -2.60 -20.15 17.99
N ALA A 290 -1.37 -20.14 18.53
CA ALA A 290 -1.01 -19.33 19.69
C ALA A 290 -0.84 -17.83 19.38
N MET A 291 -0.73 -17.44 18.10
CA MET A 291 -0.52 -16.06 17.70
C MET A 291 -1.85 -15.29 17.78
N LYS A 292 -1.87 -14.26 18.63
CA LYS A 292 -3.03 -13.43 18.93
C LYS A 292 -2.68 -11.96 18.80
N PHE A 293 -3.64 -11.16 18.36
CA PHE A 293 -3.48 -9.73 18.14
C PHE A 293 -4.57 -8.93 18.86
N LEU A 294 -4.16 -7.76 19.38
CA LEU A 294 -5.06 -6.69 19.77
C LEU A 294 -4.83 -5.54 18.80
N ASP A 295 -5.88 -5.14 18.11
CA ASP A 295 -5.78 -4.10 17.07
C ASP A 295 -6.23 -2.75 17.64
N CYS A 296 -5.33 -1.76 17.67
CA CYS A 296 -5.61 -0.45 18.24
C CYS A 296 -6.27 0.52 17.24
N HIS A 297 -6.45 0.15 15.97
CA HIS A 297 -6.88 1.07 14.93
C HIS A 297 -7.61 0.34 13.79
N GLY A 298 -8.92 0.36 13.81
CA GLY A 298 -9.76 -0.19 12.75
C GLY A 298 -11.00 0.65 12.48
N HIS A 299 -11.59 0.44 11.31
CA HIS A 299 -12.74 1.21 10.83
C HIS A 299 -13.97 0.34 10.63
N LEU A 300 -15.15 0.90 10.89
CA LEU A 300 -16.44 0.31 10.56
C LEU A 300 -17.08 1.00 9.35
N GLY A 301 -17.82 0.22 8.57
CA GLY A 301 -18.57 0.71 7.41
C GLY A 301 -17.91 0.39 6.10
N GLY A 302 -18.37 -0.67 5.44
CA GLY A 302 -17.86 -1.12 4.13
C GLY A 302 -18.23 -0.22 2.94
N ARG A 303 -19.02 0.84 3.16
CA ARG A 303 -19.43 1.80 2.13
C ARG A 303 -19.01 3.19 2.56
N ALA A 304 -17.98 3.71 1.91
CA ALA A 304 -17.50 5.05 2.13
C ALA A 304 -17.38 5.81 0.79
N SER A 305 -17.11 7.12 0.85
CA SER A 305 -16.90 7.92 -0.36
C SER A 305 -15.76 7.36 -1.23
N HIS A 306 -14.71 6.86 -0.59
CA HIS A 306 -13.51 6.35 -1.26
C HIS A 306 -13.57 4.87 -1.58
N TYR A 307 -14.24 4.07 -0.74
CA TYR A 307 -14.18 2.60 -0.78
C TYR A 307 -15.53 1.93 -0.89
N HIS A 308 -15.53 0.81 -1.55
CA HIS A 308 -16.41 -0.30 -1.28
C HIS A 308 -15.57 -1.46 -0.76
N LEU A 309 -15.76 -1.84 0.50
CA LEU A 309 -15.05 -2.95 1.14
C LEU A 309 -15.97 -4.17 1.18
N PRO A 310 -15.61 -5.26 0.49
CA PRO A 310 -16.39 -6.48 0.52
C PRO A 310 -16.43 -7.11 1.92
N ASP A 311 -17.52 -7.78 2.26
CA ASP A 311 -17.68 -8.52 3.52
C ASP A 311 -17.32 -7.72 4.80
N CYS A 312 -17.45 -6.39 4.75
CA CYS A 312 -17.12 -5.48 5.83
C CYS A 312 -18.37 -5.10 6.66
N ASP A 313 -19.34 -6.02 6.79
CA ASP A 313 -20.32 -5.99 7.84
C ASP A 313 -19.72 -6.53 9.16
N LEU A 314 -20.45 -6.39 10.27
CA LEU A 314 -19.92 -6.76 11.58
C LEU A 314 -19.56 -8.25 11.68
N GLU A 315 -20.36 -9.11 11.07
CA GLU A 315 -20.13 -10.54 11.02
C GLU A 315 -18.92 -10.90 10.16
N GLY A 316 -18.75 -10.22 9.02
CA GLY A 316 -17.60 -10.38 8.14
C GLY A 316 -16.30 -9.98 8.83
N ILE A 317 -16.30 -8.85 9.49
CA ILE A 317 -15.13 -8.38 10.28
C ILE A 317 -14.80 -9.41 11.38
N VAL A 318 -15.79 -9.90 12.14
CA VAL A 318 -15.54 -10.88 13.20
C VAL A 318 -15.02 -12.21 12.64
N ARG A 319 -15.52 -12.69 11.49
CA ARG A 319 -14.96 -13.88 10.82
C ARG A 319 -13.48 -13.71 10.47
N ASP A 320 -13.12 -12.55 9.92
CA ASP A 320 -11.70 -12.28 9.59
C ASP A 320 -10.84 -12.08 10.84
N MET A 321 -11.37 -11.46 11.88
CA MET A 321 -10.70 -11.41 13.19
C MET A 321 -10.40 -12.81 13.70
N ASP A 322 -11.37 -13.74 13.67
CA ASP A 322 -11.19 -15.12 14.11
C ASP A 322 -10.11 -15.84 13.30
N ARG A 323 -10.17 -15.69 11.99
CA ARG A 323 -9.21 -16.29 11.05
C ARG A 323 -7.79 -15.77 11.28
N LEU A 324 -7.63 -14.46 11.41
CA LEU A 324 -6.33 -13.80 11.56
C LEU A 324 -5.85 -13.74 13.02
N GLY A 325 -6.65 -14.16 13.99
CA GLY A 325 -6.30 -14.18 15.41
C GLY A 325 -6.38 -12.81 16.08
N VAL A 326 -7.18 -11.89 15.56
CA VAL A 326 -7.46 -10.61 16.21
C VAL A 326 -8.51 -10.83 17.29
N GLU A 327 -8.14 -10.73 18.55
CA GLU A 327 -9.05 -10.94 19.68
C GLU A 327 -9.98 -9.76 19.88
N ARG A 328 -9.44 -8.55 19.84
CA ARG A 328 -10.18 -7.29 19.97
C ARG A 328 -9.64 -6.25 19.00
N ILE A 329 -10.53 -5.36 18.58
CA ILE A 329 -10.18 -4.23 17.72
C ILE A 329 -10.81 -2.94 18.24
N CYS A 330 -10.02 -1.87 18.29
CA CYS A 330 -10.51 -0.52 18.53
C CYS A 330 -11.12 0.03 17.24
N VAL A 331 -12.37 0.50 17.31
CA VAL A 331 -13.11 0.87 16.10
C VAL A 331 -13.77 2.24 16.18
N PHE A 332 -13.85 2.86 15.02
CA PHE A 332 -14.65 4.06 14.72
C PHE A 332 -15.14 3.99 13.29
N ALA A 333 -16.19 4.73 12.95
CA ALA A 333 -16.87 4.56 11.68
C ALA A 333 -16.37 5.56 10.61
N PHE A 334 -16.30 5.12 9.35
CA PHE A 334 -16.00 6.01 8.22
C PHE A 334 -17.00 7.17 8.11
N ALA A 335 -18.27 6.97 8.44
CA ALA A 335 -19.28 8.02 8.39
C ALA A 335 -18.95 9.21 9.30
N GLY A 336 -18.45 8.96 10.51
CA GLY A 336 -18.03 10.00 11.43
C GLY A 336 -16.73 10.71 11.03
N ILE A 337 -15.88 10.05 10.23
CA ILE A 337 -14.70 10.68 9.65
C ILE A 337 -15.08 11.61 8.49
N ASN A 338 -15.96 11.13 7.63
CA ASN A 338 -16.25 11.76 6.35
C ASN A 338 -17.32 12.85 6.45
N SER A 339 -18.18 12.80 7.48
CA SER A 339 -19.35 13.69 7.52
C SER A 339 -19.90 13.92 8.92
N ASP A 340 -20.55 12.93 9.53
CA ASP A 340 -21.41 13.06 10.71
C ASP A 340 -20.92 12.16 11.85
N GLU A 341 -20.30 12.77 12.86
CA GLU A 341 -19.75 12.04 14.00
C GLU A 341 -20.82 11.39 14.87
N GLU A 342 -22.01 12.00 15.03
CA GLU A 342 -23.09 11.41 15.83
C GLU A 342 -23.59 10.12 15.17
N PHE A 343 -23.87 10.17 13.85
CA PHE A 343 -24.24 8.99 13.08
C PHE A 343 -23.13 7.91 13.14
N GLY A 344 -21.86 8.33 12.98
CA GLY A 344 -20.71 7.42 13.08
C GLY A 344 -20.62 6.75 14.45
N ASN A 345 -20.81 7.50 15.53
CA ASN A 345 -20.78 6.99 16.90
C ASN A 345 -21.95 6.03 17.19
N ASP A 346 -23.12 6.26 16.59
CA ASP A 346 -24.28 5.34 16.70
C ASP A 346 -23.97 3.99 16.02
N VAL A 347 -23.30 3.99 14.85
CA VAL A 347 -22.83 2.76 14.17
C VAL A 347 -21.84 2.00 15.04
N VAL A 348 -20.88 2.70 15.65
CA VAL A 348 -19.91 2.09 16.57
C VAL A 348 -20.59 1.51 17.81
N ALA A 349 -21.55 2.22 18.39
CA ALA A 349 -22.32 1.75 19.54
C ALA A 349 -23.13 0.48 19.23
N GLN A 350 -23.66 0.34 18.01
CA GLN A 350 -24.32 -0.89 17.58
C GLN A 350 -23.35 -2.06 17.51
N ALA A 351 -22.13 -1.85 16.99
CA ALA A 351 -21.11 -2.89 16.93
C ALA A 351 -20.70 -3.38 18.32
N VAL A 352 -20.44 -2.42 19.24
CA VAL A 352 -20.06 -2.74 20.64
C VAL A 352 -21.18 -3.50 21.37
N ARG A 353 -22.45 -3.11 21.19
CA ARG A 353 -23.59 -3.85 21.78
C ARG A 353 -23.73 -5.27 21.25
N ARG A 354 -23.47 -5.47 19.94
CA ARG A 354 -23.60 -6.78 19.29
C ARG A 354 -22.44 -7.73 19.63
N PHE A 355 -21.24 -7.21 19.73
CA PHE A 355 -20.01 -7.98 19.98
C PHE A 355 -19.14 -7.28 21.05
N PRO A 356 -19.58 -7.22 22.33
CA PRO A 356 -18.93 -6.42 23.38
C PRO A 356 -17.52 -6.92 23.73
N ASP A 357 -17.21 -8.19 23.46
CA ASP A 357 -15.89 -8.77 23.72
C ASP A 357 -14.93 -8.63 22.53
N ARG A 358 -15.41 -8.11 21.40
CA ARG A 358 -14.62 -8.01 20.16
C ARG A 358 -14.32 -6.57 19.78
N PHE A 359 -15.25 -5.65 19.96
CA PHE A 359 -15.10 -4.25 19.60
C PHE A 359 -14.93 -3.34 20.80
N VAL A 360 -13.92 -2.46 20.74
CA VAL A 360 -13.74 -1.32 21.64
C VAL A 360 -14.08 -0.06 20.85
N GLY A 361 -15.25 0.50 21.08
CA GLY A 361 -15.72 1.67 20.34
C GLY A 361 -15.07 2.96 20.83
N PHE A 362 -14.63 3.82 19.91
CA PHE A 362 -14.13 5.16 20.19
C PHE A 362 -15.15 6.19 19.78
N THR A 363 -15.32 7.23 20.60
CA THR A 363 -16.14 8.39 20.26
C THR A 363 -15.38 9.29 19.31
N GLN A 364 -15.90 9.46 18.09
CA GLN A 364 -15.39 10.43 17.14
C GLN A 364 -15.92 11.82 17.48
N LEU A 365 -15.07 12.83 17.37
CA LEU A 365 -15.39 14.21 17.69
C LEU A 365 -15.12 15.12 16.50
N ASN A 366 -15.90 16.18 16.42
CA ASN A 366 -15.64 17.32 15.55
C ASN A 366 -15.32 18.56 16.37
N PRO A 367 -14.05 19.01 16.47
CA PRO A 367 -13.67 20.16 17.27
C PRO A 367 -14.34 21.48 16.86
N HIS A 368 -14.92 21.59 15.66
CA HIS A 368 -15.70 22.75 15.24
C HIS A 368 -17.00 22.94 16.05
N ARG A 369 -17.46 21.92 16.78
CA ARG A 369 -18.61 22.04 17.70
C ARG A 369 -18.27 22.80 18.99
N GLY A 370 -17.01 23.13 19.19
CA GLY A 370 -16.53 23.80 20.41
C GLY A 370 -16.47 22.88 21.64
N PRO A 371 -15.95 23.39 22.76
CA PRO A 371 -15.70 22.59 23.96
C PRO A 371 -16.97 21.93 24.54
N GLU A 372 -18.07 22.63 24.56
CA GLU A 372 -19.36 22.13 25.11
C GLU A 372 -19.94 21.02 24.21
N GLY A 373 -19.91 21.21 22.87
CA GLY A 373 -20.39 20.22 21.93
C GLY A 373 -19.55 18.95 21.96
N MET A 374 -18.22 19.07 22.06
CA MET A 374 -17.33 17.92 22.23
C MET A 374 -17.61 17.16 23.54
N ARG A 375 -17.77 17.87 24.66
CA ARG A 375 -18.09 17.24 25.95
C ARG A 375 -19.44 16.52 25.90
N ALA A 376 -20.46 17.14 25.35
CA ALA A 376 -21.78 16.52 25.23
C ALA A 376 -21.73 15.22 24.41
N GLU A 377 -20.96 15.19 23.32
CA GLU A 377 -20.82 13.99 22.49
C GLU A 377 -19.99 12.90 23.19
N LEU A 378 -18.98 13.27 23.97
CA LEU A 378 -18.22 12.33 24.78
C LEU A 378 -19.08 11.67 25.85
N GLU A 379 -19.92 12.44 26.55
CA GLU A 379 -20.87 11.91 27.55
C GLU A 379 -21.91 10.98 26.90
N ARG A 380 -22.42 11.39 25.71
CA ARG A 380 -23.34 10.55 24.93
C ARG A 380 -22.66 9.24 24.52
N GLY A 381 -21.44 9.30 23.99
CA GLY A 381 -20.66 8.12 23.61
C GLY A 381 -20.41 7.19 24.79
N ALA A 382 -20.00 7.74 25.95
CA ALA A 382 -19.77 6.98 27.16
C ALA A 382 -21.06 6.28 27.65
N ALA A 383 -22.21 6.96 27.59
CA ALA A 383 -23.52 6.37 27.93
C ALA A 383 -23.91 5.22 26.97
N MET A 384 -23.44 5.24 25.73
CA MET A 384 -23.61 4.18 24.75
C MET A 384 -22.58 3.02 24.89
N GLY A 385 -21.61 3.13 25.80
CA GLY A 385 -20.57 2.14 26.05
C GLY A 385 -19.30 2.35 25.21
N LEU A 386 -19.15 3.49 24.54
CA LEU A 386 -17.90 3.83 23.83
C LEU A 386 -16.82 4.23 24.85
N ARG A 387 -15.57 3.89 24.51
CA ARG A 387 -14.40 4.16 25.32
C ARG A 387 -13.30 4.73 24.43
N GLY A 388 -12.58 5.72 24.90
CA GLY A 388 -11.58 6.41 24.09
C GLY A 388 -12.17 7.44 23.13
N VAL A 389 -11.27 8.20 22.54
CA VAL A 389 -11.57 9.37 21.70
C VAL A 389 -10.86 9.23 20.37
N LYS A 390 -11.53 9.56 19.25
CA LYS A 390 -10.93 9.63 17.92
C LYS A 390 -10.94 11.05 17.37
N LEU A 391 -9.76 11.52 16.93
CA LEU A 391 -9.54 12.84 16.34
C LEU A 391 -8.79 12.72 15.01
N ILE A 392 -9.12 13.58 14.01
CA ILE A 392 -8.54 13.54 12.68
C ILE A 392 -8.42 14.95 12.08
N PRO A 393 -7.39 15.74 12.45
CA PRO A 393 -7.31 17.16 12.10
C PRO A 393 -7.35 17.45 10.60
N HIS A 394 -6.65 16.67 9.79
CA HIS A 394 -6.54 16.93 8.35
C HIS A 394 -7.81 16.58 7.53
N TYR A 395 -8.68 15.69 8.04
CA TYR A 395 -9.99 15.43 7.43
C TYR A 395 -11.02 16.47 7.86
N GLN A 396 -10.99 16.87 9.13
CA GLN A 396 -11.95 17.77 9.72
C GLN A 396 -11.57 19.25 9.58
N GLY A 397 -10.33 19.54 9.16
CA GLY A 397 -9.89 20.92 8.85
C GLY A 397 -9.69 21.82 10.07
N TYR A 398 -9.53 21.27 11.28
CA TYR A 398 -9.15 22.08 12.43
C TYR A 398 -7.62 22.14 12.59
N PRO A 399 -7.07 23.27 13.09
CA PRO A 399 -5.65 23.39 13.33
C PRO A 399 -5.16 22.36 14.38
N PRO A 400 -4.07 21.63 14.12
CA PRO A 400 -3.50 20.72 15.13
C PRO A 400 -2.87 21.47 16.32
N GLU A 401 -2.50 22.73 16.13
CA GLU A 401 -1.96 23.61 17.16
C GLU A 401 -3.06 24.36 17.91
N GLY A 402 -2.79 24.75 19.18
CA GLY A 402 -3.71 25.53 19.98
C GLY A 402 -4.68 24.69 20.83
N PRO A 403 -5.74 25.33 21.37
CA PRO A 403 -6.60 24.70 22.38
C PRO A 403 -7.81 23.93 21.80
N HIS A 404 -7.85 23.71 20.50
CA HIS A 404 -9.03 23.18 19.80
C HIS A 404 -9.52 21.82 20.31
N ILE A 405 -8.61 21.00 20.87
CA ILE A 405 -8.92 19.65 21.41
C ILE A 405 -8.75 19.55 22.92
N ASP A 406 -8.55 20.66 23.61
CA ASP A 406 -8.30 20.66 25.08
C ASP A 406 -9.46 20.04 25.84
N ALA A 407 -10.71 20.30 25.46
CA ALA A 407 -11.88 19.70 26.09
C ALA A 407 -11.92 18.16 25.95
N ALA A 408 -11.47 17.64 24.82
CA ALA A 408 -11.36 16.19 24.59
C ALA A 408 -10.22 15.60 25.45
N CYS A 409 -9.08 16.28 25.54
CA CYS A 409 -7.95 15.85 26.38
C CYS A 409 -8.30 15.93 27.87
N GLN A 410 -9.01 16.96 28.30
CA GLN A 410 -9.48 17.11 29.69
C GLN A 410 -10.45 15.97 30.06
N TRP A 411 -11.43 15.69 29.21
CA TRP A 411 -12.36 14.58 29.42
C TRP A 411 -11.64 13.24 29.51
N ALA A 412 -10.70 12.97 28.58
CA ALA A 412 -9.89 11.76 28.59
C ALA A 412 -9.02 11.65 29.84
N HIS A 413 -8.48 12.77 30.38
CA HIS A 413 -7.77 12.85 31.64
C HIS A 413 -8.66 12.48 32.82
N GLU A 414 -9.85 13.11 32.94
CA GLU A 414 -10.82 12.88 33.99
C GLU A 414 -11.29 11.42 34.06
N HIS A 415 -11.40 10.77 32.89
CA HIS A 415 -11.90 9.39 32.73
C HIS A 415 -10.82 8.34 32.49
N ARG A 416 -9.53 8.72 32.47
CA ARG A 416 -8.38 7.84 32.15
C ARG A 416 -8.56 7.09 30.87
N GLN A 417 -8.91 7.81 29.79
CA GLN A 417 -9.19 7.23 28.48
C GLN A 417 -8.05 7.45 27.50
N LEU A 418 -8.05 6.61 26.44
CA LEU A 418 -7.15 6.71 25.31
C LEU A 418 -7.70 7.71 24.28
N ILE A 419 -6.81 8.56 23.74
CA ILE A 419 -7.09 9.40 22.58
C ILE A 419 -6.25 8.90 21.43
N LEU A 420 -6.88 8.49 20.33
CA LEU A 420 -6.24 8.20 19.07
C LEU A 420 -6.39 9.41 18.14
N ASN A 421 -5.29 10.09 17.85
CA ASN A 421 -5.26 11.22 16.93
C ASN A 421 -4.30 10.96 15.78
N HIS A 422 -4.70 11.30 14.55
CA HIS A 422 -3.84 11.12 13.37
C HIS A 422 -2.56 11.95 13.46
N HIS A 423 -2.64 13.16 14.02
CA HIS A 423 -1.50 14.06 14.18
C HIS A 423 -1.73 15.01 15.37
N TRP A 424 -0.68 15.26 16.14
CA TRP A 424 -0.77 16.06 17.37
C TRP A 424 -0.27 17.51 17.21
N GLY A 425 0.14 17.90 15.98
CA GLY A 425 0.86 19.14 15.76
C GLY A 425 2.34 19.00 16.09
N SER A 426 2.97 20.09 16.45
CA SER A 426 4.39 20.09 16.86
C SER A 426 4.64 19.29 18.14
N ALA A 427 5.90 18.89 18.36
CA ALA A 427 6.30 18.25 19.61
C ALA A 427 5.97 19.14 20.83
N ALA A 428 6.08 20.47 20.69
CA ALA A 428 5.74 21.41 21.75
C ALA A 428 4.23 21.39 22.07
N GLN A 429 3.36 21.30 21.06
CA GLN A 429 1.92 21.16 21.27
C GLN A 429 1.58 19.87 21.99
N LEU A 430 2.15 18.74 21.57
CA LEU A 430 1.91 17.45 22.23
C LEU A 430 2.43 17.46 23.66
N GLU A 431 3.61 18.02 23.92
CA GLU A 431 4.16 18.18 25.27
C GLU A 431 3.23 19.02 26.19
N ARG A 432 2.66 20.11 25.65
CA ARG A 432 1.68 20.94 26.33
C ARG A 432 0.45 20.11 26.75
N LEU A 433 -0.10 19.34 25.82
CA LEU A 433 -1.29 18.51 26.07
C LEU A 433 -1.01 17.42 27.14
N ILE A 434 0.09 16.66 26.97
CA ILE A 434 0.44 15.60 27.92
C ILE A 434 0.70 16.17 29.31
N SER A 435 1.36 17.34 29.39
CA SER A 435 1.65 17.99 30.67
C SER A 435 0.40 18.54 31.38
N ALA A 436 -0.56 19.06 30.60
CA ALA A 436 -1.82 19.58 31.13
C ALA A 436 -2.81 18.47 31.52
N TYR A 437 -2.77 17.33 30.81
CA TYR A 437 -3.73 16.22 30.94
C TYR A 437 -3.01 14.86 31.13
N PRO A 438 -2.24 14.67 32.21
CA PRO A 438 -1.32 13.53 32.37
C PRO A 438 -1.98 12.17 32.55
N GLU A 439 -3.24 12.08 32.97
CA GLU A 439 -3.96 10.81 33.13
C GLU A 439 -4.58 10.29 31.85
N ALA A 440 -4.60 11.09 30.75
CA ALA A 440 -4.99 10.63 29.45
C ALA A 440 -3.87 9.78 28.81
N CYS A 441 -4.24 8.84 27.96
CA CYS A 441 -3.30 8.08 27.15
C CYS A 441 -3.34 8.59 25.70
N TYR A 442 -2.17 8.83 25.12
CA TYR A 442 -2.03 9.44 23.80
C TYR A 442 -1.53 8.42 22.80
N LEU A 443 -2.28 8.19 21.74
CA LEU A 443 -1.90 7.28 20.63
C LEU A 443 -1.87 8.07 19.32
N THR A 444 -0.70 8.09 18.68
CA THR A 444 -0.58 8.61 17.32
C THR A 444 -1.11 7.57 16.34
N GLY A 445 -2.06 7.97 15.50
CA GLY A 445 -2.82 7.05 14.65
C GLY A 445 -2.03 6.43 13.49
N HIS A 446 -0.84 6.95 13.21
CA HIS A 446 0.05 6.41 12.18
C HIS A 446 1.49 6.34 12.67
N ALA A 447 2.25 5.39 12.11
CA ALA A 447 3.64 5.18 12.46
C ALA A 447 4.50 6.42 12.17
N THR A 448 5.20 6.88 13.20
CA THR A 448 6.09 8.05 13.14
C THR A 448 7.16 7.97 14.23
N THR A 449 8.30 8.58 13.94
CA THR A 449 9.39 8.79 14.92
C THR A 449 9.45 10.25 15.41
N GLU A 450 8.56 11.12 14.94
CA GLU A 450 8.54 12.56 15.21
C GLU A 450 8.53 12.86 16.71
N TYR A 451 7.79 12.06 17.49
CA TYR A 451 7.63 12.26 18.92
C TYR A 451 8.56 11.40 19.80
N ALA A 452 9.58 10.77 19.21
CA ALA A 452 10.49 9.86 19.93
C ALA A 452 11.15 10.51 21.18
N ALA A 453 11.49 11.80 21.10
CA ALA A 453 12.05 12.53 22.24
C ALA A 453 11.06 12.68 23.41
N LEU A 454 9.77 12.87 23.11
CA LEU A 454 8.72 12.94 24.13
C LEU A 454 8.43 11.56 24.72
N MET A 455 8.47 10.51 23.92
CA MET A 455 8.22 9.14 24.38
C MET A 455 9.24 8.66 25.41
N ARG A 456 10.47 9.19 25.39
CA ARG A 456 11.47 8.93 26.43
C ARG A 456 11.16 9.61 27.78
N ARG A 457 10.31 10.64 27.77
CA ARG A 457 9.96 11.44 28.95
C ARG A 457 8.58 11.10 29.49
N PHE A 458 7.66 10.72 28.65
CA PHE A 458 6.26 10.47 28.99
C PHE A 458 5.89 9.00 28.74
N SER A 459 5.38 8.33 29.74
CA SER A 459 5.03 6.91 29.71
C SER A 459 3.67 6.61 29.06
N ASN A 460 2.83 7.61 28.89
CA ASN A 460 1.47 7.53 28.37
C ASN A 460 1.32 7.92 26.89
N LEU A 461 2.43 7.91 26.13
CA LEU A 461 2.46 8.20 24.71
C LEU A 461 2.86 6.95 23.92
N TYR A 462 2.06 6.60 22.90
CA TYR A 462 2.20 5.42 22.04
C TYR A 462 2.05 5.78 20.57
N VAL A 463 2.48 4.88 19.69
CA VAL A 463 2.38 5.00 18.23
C VAL A 463 1.71 3.75 17.66
N CYS A 464 0.78 3.92 16.74
CA CYS A 464 0.19 2.83 15.96
C CYS A 464 1.14 2.39 14.85
N SER A 465 1.20 1.09 14.56
CA SER A 465 2.07 0.55 13.51
C SER A 465 1.57 0.78 12.08
N CYS A 466 0.33 1.19 11.88
CA CYS A 466 -0.19 1.42 10.52
C CYS A 466 0.22 2.80 9.95
N PRO A 467 0.50 2.91 8.64
CA PRO A 467 1.02 1.85 7.79
C PRO A 467 2.56 1.82 7.81
N LEU A 468 3.14 0.69 8.13
CA LEU A 468 4.58 0.45 8.00
C LEU A 468 4.85 -0.26 6.67
N LEU A 469 4.84 0.46 5.57
CA LEU A 469 4.86 -0.09 4.22
C LEU A 469 6.23 -0.12 3.55
N GLY A 470 7.18 0.68 4.01
CA GLY A 470 8.52 0.71 3.43
C GLY A 470 9.42 -0.41 3.98
N PRO A 471 10.45 -0.82 3.22
CA PRO A 471 11.44 -1.76 3.72
C PRO A 471 12.07 -1.27 5.02
N ARG A 472 12.15 -2.12 6.04
CA ARG A 472 12.77 -1.84 7.34
C ARG A 472 12.16 -0.70 8.16
N THR A 473 10.98 -0.22 7.78
CA THR A 473 10.33 0.88 8.54
C THR A 473 9.90 0.45 9.93
N CYS A 474 9.56 -0.83 10.14
CA CYS A 474 9.23 -1.34 11.47
C CYS A 474 10.44 -1.30 12.40
N GLU A 475 11.58 -1.80 11.94
CA GLU A 475 12.84 -1.80 12.69
C GLU A 475 13.27 -0.38 13.04
N GLU A 476 13.20 0.54 12.09
CA GLU A 476 13.57 1.95 12.32
C GLU A 476 12.67 2.63 13.38
N VAL A 477 11.37 2.34 13.34
CA VAL A 477 10.45 2.86 14.37
C VAL A 477 10.77 2.23 15.72
N VAL A 478 10.97 0.91 15.79
CA VAL A 478 11.30 0.20 17.04
C VAL A 478 12.64 0.69 17.60
N GLU A 479 13.65 0.91 16.77
CA GLU A 479 14.95 1.49 17.18
C GLU A 479 14.80 2.88 17.78
N ALA A 480 13.88 3.69 17.24
CA ALA A 480 13.68 5.07 17.69
C ALA A 480 12.86 5.20 18.97
N ILE A 481 11.80 4.38 19.14
CA ILE A 481 10.82 4.55 20.20
C ILE A 481 10.70 3.36 21.17
N GLY A 482 11.25 2.21 20.83
CA GLY A 482 11.09 0.95 21.59
C GLY A 482 9.85 0.15 21.15
N ALA A 483 9.92 -1.18 21.23
CA ALA A 483 8.82 -2.06 20.85
C ALA A 483 7.60 -1.96 21.79
N ASP A 484 7.83 -1.61 23.07
CA ASP A 484 6.80 -1.41 24.09
C ASP A 484 5.93 -0.16 23.87
N ARG A 485 6.30 0.68 22.89
CA ARG A 485 5.58 1.91 22.52
C ARG A 485 4.88 1.82 21.17
N LEU A 486 5.13 0.74 20.42
CA LEU A 486 4.53 0.50 19.12
C LEU A 486 3.36 -0.48 19.27
N LEU A 487 2.15 -0.03 18.97
CA LEU A 487 0.94 -0.83 19.07
C LEU A 487 0.50 -1.32 17.68
N PHE A 488 0.13 -2.58 17.58
CA PHE A 488 -0.43 -3.11 16.33
C PHE A 488 -1.75 -2.43 15.98
N GLY A 489 -1.88 -1.97 14.75
CA GLY A 489 -3.11 -1.43 14.18
C GLY A 489 -3.18 -1.70 12.68
N SER A 490 -4.35 -2.09 12.18
CA SER A 490 -4.57 -2.44 10.77
C SER A 490 -5.02 -1.26 9.91
N ASP A 491 -5.67 -0.25 10.51
CA ASP A 491 -6.30 0.90 9.84
C ASP A 491 -7.41 0.44 8.88
#